data_e200430563bf3539f150975e101e402e
#
_entry.id   e200430563bf3539f150975e101e402e
#
_cell.length_a   1.000
_cell.length_b   1.000
_cell.length_c   1.000
_cell.angle_alpha   90.00
_cell.angle_beta   90.00
_cell.angle_gamma   90.00
#
_symmetry.space_group_name_H-M   'P 1'
#
loop_
_entity.id
_entity.type
_entity.pdbx_description
1 polymer ?
#
loop_
_entity_poly.entity_id
_entity_poly.type
_entity_poly.pdbx_seq_one_letter_code
_entity_poly.pdbx_strand_id
1 'polypeptide(L)'
;MRYSRAGIIAGMPARQLKVGLRVSDLDRSFDLYLRLGFRHLPQAEQAHLRYLTFGHTWLILSDVDQHGYHNAERERQAKLGPPGLGFVLVIPTADLEATHALWRREGLPVTLEPEDVGWARIFYGLDPDGYEIMFEQFRTPSGT
;
A
#
# COMPACT_ATOMS: atom_id res chain seq x y z
N MET A 1 14.64 15.56 -10.69
CA MET A 1 13.94 15.30 -11.93
C MET A 1 12.63 16.04 -11.97
N ARG A 2 12.31 16.52 -13.10
CA ARG A 2 11.12 17.30 -13.26
C ARG A 2 10.19 16.67 -14.29
N TYR A 3 8.91 16.56 -13.95
CA TYR A 3 7.92 16.06 -14.88
C TYR A 3 7.45 17.18 -15.79
N SER A 4 7.51 16.95 -17.09
CA SER A 4 6.82 17.79 -18.02
C SER A 4 5.39 17.28 -18.17
N ARG A 5 4.53 18.09 -18.78
CA ARG A 5 3.19 17.61 -19.04
C ARG A 5 3.21 16.39 -19.94
N ALA A 6 4.17 16.30 -20.83
CA ALA A 6 4.29 15.16 -21.71
C ALA A 6 4.65 13.88 -20.95
N GLY A 7 5.26 14.02 -19.76
CA GLY A 7 5.62 12.88 -18.94
C GLY A 7 4.51 12.40 -18.03
N ILE A 8 3.35 13.06 -18.03
CA ILE A 8 2.22 12.64 -17.23
C ILE A 8 1.52 11.50 -17.96
N ILE A 9 1.24 10.43 -17.20
CA ILE A 9 0.54 9.28 -17.76
C ILE A 9 -0.85 9.72 -18.23
N ALA A 10 -1.19 9.34 -19.46
CA ALA A 10 -2.46 9.71 -20.04
C ALA A 10 -3.62 9.20 -19.17
N GLY A 11 -4.60 10.05 -18.92
CA GLY A 11 -5.75 9.69 -18.09
C GLY A 11 -5.55 9.87 -16.61
N MET A 12 -4.34 10.24 -16.16
CA MET A 12 -4.09 10.45 -14.75
C MET A 12 -4.53 11.86 -14.35
N PRO A 13 -5.44 11.99 -13.35
CA PRO A 13 -5.84 13.30 -12.87
C PRO A 13 -4.65 14.07 -12.30
N ALA A 14 -4.61 15.38 -12.54
CA ALA A 14 -3.52 16.24 -12.08
C ALA A 14 -3.42 16.28 -10.54
N ARG A 15 -4.51 15.98 -9.85
CA ARG A 15 -4.59 16.05 -8.39
C ARG A 15 -4.65 14.67 -7.75
N GLN A 16 -4.16 13.66 -8.42
CA GLN A 16 -4.19 12.31 -7.90
C GLN A 16 -3.10 12.12 -6.86
N LEU A 17 -3.49 11.61 -5.70
CA LEU A 17 -2.55 11.30 -4.63
C LEU A 17 -1.75 10.06 -5.00
N LYS A 18 -0.46 10.09 -4.74
CA LYS A 18 0.43 8.94 -4.92
C LYS A 18 1.12 8.64 -3.61
N VAL A 19 1.20 7.35 -3.28
CA VAL A 19 1.91 6.86 -2.11
C VAL A 19 3.02 5.95 -2.59
N GLY A 20 4.24 6.19 -2.12
CA GLY A 20 5.39 5.36 -2.49
C GLY A 20 5.85 4.53 -1.32
N LEU A 21 6.00 3.23 -1.53
CA LEU A 21 6.56 2.32 -0.54
C LEU A 21 7.83 1.69 -1.10
N ARG A 22 8.89 1.67 -0.29
CA ARG A 22 10.10 0.93 -0.61
C ARG A 22 9.98 -0.46 -0.02
N VAL A 23 10.11 -1.48 -0.85
CA VAL A 23 9.83 -2.86 -0.42
C VAL A 23 11.04 -3.75 -0.70
N SER A 24 11.21 -4.77 0.15
CA SER A 24 12.35 -5.68 0.03
C SER A 24 12.11 -6.80 -0.97
N ASP A 25 10.86 -7.17 -1.19
CA ASP A 25 10.46 -8.21 -2.13
C ASP A 25 9.33 -7.68 -2.98
N LEU A 26 9.69 -7.13 -4.14
CA LEU A 26 8.74 -6.43 -5.00
C LEU A 26 7.60 -7.36 -5.45
N ASP A 27 7.91 -8.59 -5.83
CA ASP A 27 6.89 -9.50 -6.33
C ASP A 27 5.92 -9.92 -5.23
N ARG A 28 6.43 -10.16 -4.03
CA ARG A 28 5.57 -10.54 -2.90
C ARG A 28 4.64 -9.41 -2.51
N SER A 29 5.16 -8.20 -2.41
CA SER A 29 4.34 -7.05 -2.05
C SER A 29 3.33 -6.74 -3.15
N PHE A 30 3.76 -6.79 -4.40
CA PHE A 30 2.86 -6.58 -5.53
C PHE A 30 1.69 -7.56 -5.49
N ASP A 31 1.98 -8.85 -5.31
CA ASP A 31 0.93 -9.87 -5.25
C ASP A 31 -0.02 -9.64 -4.08
N LEU A 32 0.52 -9.30 -2.91
CA LEU A 32 -0.30 -9.04 -1.73
C LEU A 32 -1.26 -7.88 -1.96
N TYR A 33 -0.76 -6.75 -2.46
CA TYR A 33 -1.62 -5.59 -2.68
C TYR A 33 -2.66 -5.83 -3.75
N LEU A 34 -2.35 -6.62 -4.78
CA LEU A 34 -3.37 -7.03 -5.74
C LEU A 34 -4.50 -7.81 -5.05
N ARG A 35 -4.14 -8.71 -4.14
CA ARG A 35 -5.15 -9.49 -3.40
C ARG A 35 -5.95 -8.64 -2.41
N LEU A 36 -5.42 -7.48 -2.04
CA LEU A 36 -6.15 -6.54 -1.19
C LEU A 36 -7.11 -5.63 -1.98
N GLY A 37 -7.14 -5.78 -3.30
CA GLY A 37 -8.07 -5.04 -4.13
C GLY A 37 -7.44 -3.94 -4.98
N PHE A 38 -6.13 -3.77 -4.90
CA PHE A 38 -5.44 -2.82 -5.78
C PHE A 38 -5.42 -3.35 -7.20
N ARG A 39 -5.39 -2.46 -8.17
CA ARG A 39 -5.36 -2.83 -9.58
C ARG A 39 -4.00 -2.45 -10.16
N HIS A 40 -3.44 -3.33 -10.98
CA HIS A 40 -2.16 -3.07 -11.62
C HIS A 40 -2.32 -2.09 -12.77
N LEU A 41 -1.40 -1.13 -12.84
CA LEU A 41 -1.35 -0.14 -13.89
C LEU A 41 0.05 -0.19 -14.52
N PRO A 42 0.24 -1.01 -15.56
CA PRO A 42 1.59 -1.33 -16.05
C PRO A 42 2.23 -0.29 -16.96
N GLN A 43 1.63 0.89 -17.14
CA GLN A 43 2.15 1.91 -18.04
C GLN A 43 3.47 2.49 -17.52
N ALA A 44 4.45 2.61 -18.41
CA ALA A 44 5.74 3.23 -18.13
C ALA A 44 6.50 2.61 -16.97
N GLU A 45 6.21 1.35 -16.68
CA GLU A 45 6.80 0.65 -15.54
C GLU A 45 8.21 0.18 -15.88
N GLN A 46 9.12 0.34 -14.92
CA GLN A 46 10.47 -0.21 -14.99
C GLN A 46 10.54 -1.47 -14.16
N ALA A 47 11.65 -2.23 -14.33
CA ALA A 47 11.78 -3.52 -13.65
C ALA A 47 11.69 -3.44 -12.13
N HIS A 48 12.14 -2.32 -11.55
CA HIS A 48 12.17 -2.15 -10.09
C HIS A 48 10.93 -1.43 -9.54
N LEU A 49 9.94 -1.15 -10.40
CA LEU A 49 8.74 -0.40 -10.03
C LEU A 49 7.48 -1.17 -10.37
N ARG A 50 6.45 -0.99 -9.56
CA ARG A 50 5.09 -1.43 -9.87
C ARG A 50 4.13 -0.32 -9.53
N TYR A 51 3.24 -0.01 -10.45
CA TYR A 51 2.21 0.99 -10.26
C TYR A 51 0.87 0.31 -10.01
N LEU A 52 0.23 0.65 -8.91
CA LEU A 52 -1.08 0.13 -8.57
C LEU A 52 -2.02 1.27 -8.25
N THR A 53 -3.31 1.03 -8.36
CA THR A 53 -4.32 2.01 -7.99
C THR A 53 -5.35 1.38 -7.06
N PHE A 54 -5.88 2.21 -6.18
CA PHE A 54 -7.04 1.86 -5.35
C PHE A 54 -7.94 3.09 -5.39
N GLY A 55 -9.08 2.97 -6.08
CA GLY A 55 -9.86 4.16 -6.38
C GLY A 55 -9.01 5.13 -7.18
N HIS A 56 -8.88 6.34 -6.70
CA HIS A 56 -8.09 7.38 -7.36
C HIS A 56 -6.68 7.52 -6.77
N THR A 57 -6.34 6.71 -5.78
CA THR A 57 -5.02 6.78 -5.16
C THR A 57 -4.06 5.81 -5.84
N TRP A 58 -2.88 6.29 -6.13
CA TRP A 58 -1.82 5.45 -6.70
C TRP A 58 -0.91 4.95 -5.60
N LEU A 59 -0.56 3.67 -5.68
CA LEU A 59 0.46 3.08 -4.83
C LEU A 59 1.62 2.68 -5.73
N ILE A 60 2.80 3.23 -5.44
CA ILE A 60 4.00 2.92 -6.20
C ILE A 60 4.91 2.07 -5.32
N LEU A 61 5.10 0.82 -5.72
CA LEU A 61 6.04 -0.07 -5.04
C LEU A 61 7.37 0.04 -5.76
N SER A 62 8.44 0.27 -5.00
CA SER A 62 9.78 0.37 -5.53
C SER A 62 10.70 -0.56 -4.74
N ASP A 63 11.50 -1.36 -5.45
CA ASP A 63 12.47 -2.21 -4.80
C ASP A 63 13.44 -1.35 -4.00
N VAL A 64 13.59 -1.64 -2.72
CA VAL A 64 14.37 -0.79 -1.81
C VAL A 64 15.83 -0.70 -2.22
N ASP A 65 16.37 -1.76 -2.85
CA ASP A 65 17.77 -1.79 -3.25
C ASP A 65 18.00 -1.17 -4.62
N GLN A 66 16.99 -1.21 -5.49
CA GLN A 66 17.11 -0.70 -6.87
C GLN A 66 16.56 0.72 -7.02
N HIS A 67 15.92 1.23 -5.99
CA HIS A 67 15.35 2.58 -6.04
C HIS A 67 16.43 3.62 -6.23
N GLY A 68 16.19 4.62 -7.09
CA GLY A 68 17.10 5.74 -7.29
C GLY A 68 16.91 6.80 -6.23
N TYR A 69 17.68 6.73 -5.16
CA TYR A 69 17.55 7.70 -4.07
C TYR A 69 18.20 9.03 -4.44
N HIS A 70 17.59 10.10 -3.97
CA HIS A 70 18.09 11.45 -4.20
C HIS A 70 19.08 11.91 -3.13
N ASN A 71 19.26 11.14 -2.07
CA ASN A 71 20.05 11.54 -0.89
C ASN A 71 20.60 10.28 -0.24
N ALA A 72 21.92 10.23 -0.04
CA ALA A 72 22.61 9.04 0.48
C ALA A 72 22.17 8.70 1.91
N GLU A 73 21.93 9.70 2.74
CA GLU A 73 21.47 9.46 4.11
C GLU A 73 20.06 8.89 4.14
N ARG A 74 19.18 9.37 3.26
CA ARG A 74 17.85 8.80 3.16
C ARG A 74 17.89 7.36 2.66
N GLU A 75 18.78 7.07 1.72
CA GLU A 75 18.97 5.69 1.26
C GLU A 75 19.40 4.78 2.40
N ARG A 76 20.37 5.22 3.20
CA ARG A 76 20.83 4.45 4.34
C ARG A 76 19.70 4.17 5.32
N GLN A 77 18.92 5.20 5.65
CA GLN A 77 17.80 5.07 6.59
C GLN A 77 16.71 4.15 6.04
N ALA A 78 16.40 4.27 4.77
CA ALA A 78 15.37 3.44 4.15
C ALA A 78 15.77 1.95 4.16
N LYS A 79 17.05 1.67 3.95
CA LYS A 79 17.54 0.29 3.92
C LYS A 79 17.68 -0.31 5.31
N LEU A 80 17.90 0.52 6.33
CA LEU A 80 18.03 0.03 7.69
C LEU A 80 16.68 -0.23 8.35
N GLY A 81 15.65 0.54 7.96
CA GLY A 81 14.34 0.40 8.56
C GLY A 81 14.34 0.78 10.03
N PRO A 82 13.26 0.59 10.78
CA PRO A 82 11.96 0.16 10.31
C PRO A 82 11.30 1.21 9.43
N PRO A 83 10.50 0.79 8.45
CA PRO A 83 9.90 1.74 7.52
C PRO A 83 8.71 2.47 8.15
N GLY A 84 8.60 3.72 7.80
CA GLY A 84 7.36 4.48 7.93
C GLY A 84 6.70 4.55 9.28
N LEU A 85 7.44 4.52 10.38
CA LEU A 85 6.83 4.64 11.70
C LEU A 85 6.01 5.92 11.79
N GLY A 86 4.75 5.78 12.26
CA GLY A 86 3.82 6.90 12.31
C GLY A 86 2.98 7.04 11.05
N PHE A 87 3.33 6.32 9.98
CA PHE A 87 2.53 6.27 8.76
C PHE A 87 1.61 5.06 8.82
N VAL A 88 0.35 5.24 8.46
CA VAL A 88 -0.62 4.14 8.39
C VAL A 88 -1.35 4.24 7.07
N LEU A 89 -1.36 3.13 6.34
CA LEU A 89 -2.14 3.03 5.13
C LEU A 89 -3.51 2.47 5.51
N VAL A 90 -4.58 3.21 5.22
CA VAL A 90 -5.93 2.78 5.57
C VAL A 90 -6.59 2.22 4.32
N ILE A 91 -6.95 0.93 4.37
CA ILE A 91 -7.53 0.23 3.24
C ILE A 91 -8.95 -0.21 3.59
N PRO A 92 -9.96 0.29 2.90
CA PRO A 92 -11.32 -0.20 3.09
C PRO A 92 -11.47 -1.59 2.45
N THR A 93 -12.24 -2.44 3.09
CA THR A 93 -12.53 -3.77 2.59
C THR A 93 -14.01 -4.07 2.73
N ALA A 94 -14.53 -4.84 1.79
CA ALA A 94 -15.93 -5.28 1.86
C ALA A 94 -16.12 -6.43 2.85
N ASP A 95 -15.05 -7.14 3.20
CA ASP A 95 -15.12 -8.31 4.08
C ASP A 95 -13.88 -8.36 4.96
N LEU A 96 -13.99 -7.77 6.14
CA LEU A 96 -12.86 -7.68 7.07
C LEU A 96 -12.38 -9.05 7.51
N GLU A 97 -13.32 -9.97 7.75
CA GLU A 97 -12.96 -11.30 8.24
C GLU A 97 -12.14 -12.06 7.18
N ALA A 98 -12.50 -11.91 5.92
CA ALA A 98 -11.74 -12.54 4.83
C ALA A 98 -10.34 -11.95 4.71
N THR A 99 -10.22 -10.63 4.86
CA THR A 99 -8.93 -9.96 4.82
C THR A 99 -8.06 -10.37 6.02
N HIS A 100 -8.66 -10.49 7.18
CA HIS A 100 -7.96 -10.95 8.38
C HIS A 100 -7.46 -12.38 8.21
N ALA A 101 -8.30 -13.26 7.64
CA ALA A 101 -7.91 -14.63 7.36
C ALA A 101 -6.74 -14.69 6.37
N LEU A 102 -6.76 -13.85 5.34
CA LEU A 102 -5.65 -13.73 4.41
C LEU A 102 -4.37 -13.34 5.15
N TRP A 103 -4.45 -12.35 6.04
CA TRP A 103 -3.29 -11.87 6.78
C TRP A 103 -2.66 -12.99 7.60
N ARG A 104 -3.49 -13.74 8.31
CA ARG A 104 -3.00 -14.86 9.10
C ARG A 104 -2.41 -15.97 8.23
N ARG A 105 -3.04 -16.26 7.12
CA ARG A 105 -2.58 -17.31 6.21
C ARG A 105 -1.21 -16.96 5.60
N GLU A 106 -0.97 -15.67 5.37
CA GLU A 106 0.31 -15.19 4.86
C GLU A 106 1.38 -15.10 5.95
N GLY A 107 1.03 -15.35 7.20
CA GLY A 107 1.97 -15.26 8.32
C GLY A 107 2.35 -13.83 8.67
N LEU A 108 1.51 -12.86 8.32
CA LEU A 108 1.80 -11.45 8.58
C LEU A 108 1.33 -11.05 9.98
N PRO A 109 2.07 -10.18 10.66
CA PRO A 109 1.69 -9.76 12.01
C PRO A 109 0.35 -9.01 12.03
N VAL A 110 -0.45 -9.30 13.05
CA VAL A 110 -1.67 -8.54 13.35
C VAL A 110 -1.39 -7.77 14.63
N THR A 111 -1.46 -6.44 14.57
CA THR A 111 -1.14 -5.59 15.71
C THR A 111 -2.38 -5.18 16.49
N LEU A 112 -3.56 -5.25 15.89
CA LEU A 112 -4.83 -5.12 16.56
C LEU A 112 -5.80 -6.11 15.92
N GLU A 113 -6.33 -7.03 16.73
CA GLU A 113 -7.30 -8.00 16.24
C GLU A 113 -8.62 -7.32 15.84
N PRO A 114 -9.44 -7.96 15.00
CA PRO A 114 -10.70 -7.37 14.57
C PRO A 114 -11.55 -6.86 15.72
N GLU A 115 -12.02 -5.64 15.59
CA GLU A 115 -12.71 -4.93 16.65
C GLU A 115 -13.79 -4.04 16.05
N ASP A 116 -14.93 -3.96 16.73
CA ASP A 116 -16.02 -3.08 16.34
C ASP A 116 -15.83 -1.76 17.06
N VAL A 117 -15.63 -0.69 16.28
CA VAL A 117 -15.40 0.65 16.86
C VAL A 117 -16.61 1.57 16.67
N GLY A 118 -17.76 1.00 16.36
CA GLY A 118 -19.00 1.76 16.23
C GLY A 118 -19.33 2.14 14.81
N TRP A 119 -18.45 2.88 14.14
CA TRP A 119 -18.67 3.30 12.76
C TRP A 119 -18.14 2.27 11.75
N ALA A 120 -17.31 1.35 12.21
CA ALA A 120 -16.71 0.32 11.35
C ALA A 120 -16.19 -0.83 12.19
N ARG A 121 -15.90 -1.94 11.53
CA ARG A 121 -15.00 -2.95 12.10
C ARG A 121 -13.63 -2.72 11.52
N ILE A 122 -12.62 -2.87 12.35
CA ILE A 122 -11.23 -2.61 11.93
C ILE A 122 -10.30 -3.70 12.45
N PHE A 123 -9.15 -3.86 11.80
CA PHE A 123 -7.99 -4.49 12.40
C PHE A 123 -6.75 -3.83 11.83
N TYR A 124 -5.62 -4.00 12.53
CA TYR A 124 -4.33 -3.48 12.07
C TYR A 124 -3.38 -4.64 11.86
N GLY A 125 -2.57 -4.52 10.81
CA GLY A 125 -1.50 -5.47 10.56
C GLY A 125 -0.28 -4.81 9.98
N LEU A 126 0.80 -5.59 9.88
CA LEU A 126 2.03 -5.12 9.23
C LEU A 126 2.19 -5.87 7.93
N ASP A 127 2.57 -5.16 6.87
CA ASP A 127 2.84 -5.78 5.59
C ASP A 127 4.20 -6.49 5.62
N PRO A 128 4.64 -7.15 4.53
CA PRO A 128 5.90 -7.89 4.56
C PRO A 128 7.13 -7.06 4.94
N ASP A 129 7.09 -5.76 4.79
CA ASP A 129 8.19 -4.87 5.15
C ASP A 129 8.01 -4.19 6.49
N GLY A 130 6.84 -4.35 7.13
CA GLY A 130 6.56 -3.73 8.41
C GLY A 130 5.79 -2.42 8.31
N TYR A 131 5.30 -2.05 7.14
CA TYR A 131 4.39 -0.91 7.03
C TYR A 131 3.07 -1.25 7.70
N GLU A 132 2.60 -0.34 8.54
CA GLU A 132 1.33 -0.58 9.23
C GLU A 132 0.14 -0.25 8.35
N ILE A 133 -0.83 -1.14 8.36
CA ILE A 133 -2.06 -0.99 7.58
C ILE A 133 -3.24 -1.14 8.53
N MET A 134 -4.21 -0.22 8.43
CA MET A 134 -5.50 -0.36 9.09
C MET A 134 -6.50 -0.78 8.04
N PHE A 135 -7.16 -1.91 8.27
CA PHE A 135 -8.26 -2.34 7.42
C PHE A 135 -9.57 -1.94 8.06
N GLU A 136 -10.49 -1.45 7.26
CA GLU A 136 -11.78 -1.01 7.78
C GLU A 136 -12.91 -1.52 6.90
N GLN A 137 -13.95 -2.02 7.56
CA GLN A 137 -15.19 -2.37 6.89
C GLN A 137 -16.29 -1.50 7.50
N PHE A 138 -16.77 -0.55 6.71
CA PHE A 138 -17.79 0.36 7.20
C PHE A 138 -19.07 -0.36 7.49
N ARG A 139 -19.79 0.09 8.51
CA ARG A 139 -21.12 -0.38 8.76
C ARG A 139 -22.02 0.05 7.62
N THR A 140 -22.78 -0.91 7.11
CA THR A 140 -23.75 -0.59 6.10
C THR A 140 -24.86 0.23 6.75
N PRO A 141 -25.26 1.35 6.17
CA PRO A 141 -26.38 2.11 6.71
C PRO A 141 -27.61 1.22 6.85
N SER A 142 -28.44 1.53 7.84
CA SER A 142 -29.62 0.76 8.10
C SER A 142 -30.47 0.64 6.85
N GLY A 143 -30.84 -0.58 6.50
CA GLY A 143 -31.64 -0.82 5.31
C GLY A 143 -30.84 -1.01 4.02
N THR A 144 -29.52 -1.07 4.10
CA THR A 144 -28.68 -1.34 2.92
C THR A 144 -27.85 -2.58 3.12
#